data_5ea91b2007e7645a3ec896bc6acb8bf3
#
_entry.id   5ea91b2007e7645a3ec896bc6acb8bf3
#
_cell.length_a   1.000
_cell.length_b   1.000
_cell.length_c   1.000
_cell.angle_alpha   90.00
_cell.angle_beta   90.00
_cell.angle_gamma   90.00
#
_symmetry.space_group_name_H-M   'P 1'
#
loop_
_entity.id
_entity.type
_entity.pdbx_description
1 polymer ?
#
loop_
_entity_poly.entity_id
_entity_poly.type
_entity_poly.pdbx_seq_one_letter_code
_entity_poly.pdbx_strand_id
1 'polypeptide(L)'
;LWGGGDVYGWANPVTASFTVVILMILTRCLRTSEMRSAVDLQLVLVIASALGIGAAIHDSGAAEQIARGVTGMVGTNPWVLLLVIYVTTVVLTEMISNTAVAAIMFPIALDLAIQSGHHPRPYIIAIAVAASLSFVTPIGYQTNLMVMGPGGYRPVDYLRAGLPLSLIHI
;
A
#
# COMPACT_ATOMS: atom_id res chain seq x y z
N LEU A 1 -1.07 -18.78 1.17
CA LEU A 1 -1.03 -19.90 2.11
C LEU A 1 -0.64 -19.42 3.51
N TRP A 2 -1.56 -18.81 4.22
CA TRP A 2 -1.53 -18.78 5.67
C TRP A 2 -2.13 -20.11 6.15
N GLY A 3 -1.39 -21.18 5.99
CA GLY A 3 -1.69 -22.49 6.53
C GLY A 3 -1.26 -22.66 7.98
N GLY A 4 -1.42 -21.63 8.79
CA GLY A 4 -1.22 -21.66 10.24
C GLY A 4 -2.49 -21.37 11.03
N GLY A 5 -3.66 -21.40 10.37
CA GLY A 5 -4.95 -21.00 10.96
C GLY A 5 -5.58 -21.97 11.94
N ASP A 6 -5.09 -23.19 12.04
CA ASP A 6 -5.79 -24.22 12.79
C ASP A 6 -5.32 -24.40 14.24
N VAL A 7 -4.24 -23.73 14.64
CA VAL A 7 -3.76 -23.82 16.03
C VAL A 7 -4.44 -22.79 16.96
N TYR A 8 -5.01 -21.72 16.39
CA TYR A 8 -5.72 -20.67 17.14
C TYR A 8 -6.96 -20.21 16.36
N GLY A 9 -8.01 -21.02 16.29
CA GLY A 9 -9.25 -20.71 15.57
C GLY A 9 -9.97 -19.40 16.00
N TRP A 10 -9.53 -18.77 17.06
CA TRP A 10 -9.96 -17.44 17.55
C TRP A 10 -8.92 -16.33 17.36
N ALA A 11 -7.78 -16.65 16.78
CA ALA A 11 -6.73 -15.68 16.45
C ALA A 11 -6.85 -15.12 15.01
N ASN A 12 -7.97 -15.31 14.33
CA ASN A 12 -8.24 -14.59 13.09
C ASN A 12 -8.31 -13.10 13.43
N PRO A 13 -7.50 -12.22 12.79
CA PRO A 13 -7.49 -10.78 13.06
C PRO A 13 -8.86 -10.14 13.03
N VAL A 14 -9.75 -10.61 12.17
CA VAL A 14 -11.12 -10.12 12.04
C VAL A 14 -11.94 -10.49 13.27
N THR A 15 -11.94 -11.77 13.70
CA THR A 15 -12.65 -12.20 14.92
C THR A 15 -12.09 -11.56 16.16
N ALA A 16 -10.77 -11.42 16.28
CA ALA A 16 -10.13 -10.73 17.39
C ALA A 16 -10.55 -9.25 17.46
N SER A 17 -10.54 -8.55 16.33
CA SER A 17 -10.97 -7.15 16.26
C SER A 17 -12.43 -6.96 16.67
N PHE A 18 -13.34 -7.79 16.16
CA PHE A 18 -14.75 -7.74 16.55
C PHE A 18 -14.94 -8.04 18.04
N THR A 19 -14.22 -9.03 18.59
CA THR A 19 -14.30 -9.38 20.01
C THR A 19 -13.84 -8.20 20.90
N VAL A 20 -12.73 -7.55 20.52
CA VAL A 20 -12.23 -6.37 21.25
C VAL A 20 -13.23 -5.23 21.20
N VAL A 21 -13.81 -4.92 20.02
CA VAL A 21 -14.81 -3.86 19.88
C VAL A 21 -16.05 -4.16 20.73
N ILE A 22 -16.55 -5.41 20.72
CA ILE A 22 -17.70 -5.80 21.56
C ILE A 22 -17.37 -5.64 23.05
N LEU A 23 -16.19 -6.07 23.50
CA LEU A 23 -15.76 -5.90 24.87
C LEU A 23 -15.67 -4.42 25.26
N MET A 24 -15.12 -3.56 24.39
CA MET A 24 -15.04 -2.12 24.64
C MET A 24 -16.42 -1.46 24.76
N ILE A 25 -17.42 -1.93 24.02
CA ILE A 25 -18.80 -1.47 24.14
C ILE A 25 -19.44 -1.96 25.44
N LEU A 26 -19.28 -3.23 25.77
CA LEU A 26 -19.83 -3.82 27.01
C LEU A 26 -19.23 -3.19 28.26
N THR A 27 -17.94 -2.89 28.25
CA THR A 27 -17.26 -2.20 29.36
C THR A 27 -17.50 -0.68 29.36
N ARG A 28 -18.29 -0.16 28.43
CA ARG A 28 -18.54 1.27 28.25
C ARG A 28 -17.30 2.13 28.02
N CYS A 29 -16.20 1.54 27.60
CA CYS A 29 -15.00 2.27 27.18
C CYS A 29 -15.22 3.01 25.87
N LEU A 30 -16.14 2.55 25.04
CA LEU A 30 -16.51 3.15 23.75
C LEU A 30 -18.02 3.39 23.71
N ARG A 31 -18.41 4.62 23.37
CA ARG A 31 -19.82 4.96 23.15
C ARG A 31 -20.23 4.61 21.72
N THR A 32 -21.44 4.06 21.57
CA THR A 32 -21.97 3.70 20.25
C THR A 32 -22.08 4.90 19.29
N SER A 33 -22.21 6.13 19.82
CA SER A 33 -22.16 7.36 19.03
C SER A 33 -20.80 7.65 18.42
N GLU A 34 -19.72 7.22 19.07
CA GLU A 34 -18.34 7.43 18.62
C GLU A 34 -17.91 6.42 17.53
N MET A 35 -18.63 5.29 17.44
CA MET A 35 -18.37 4.26 16.43
C MET A 35 -18.54 4.78 15.00
N ARG A 36 -19.51 5.69 14.78
CA ARG A 36 -19.75 6.26 13.45
C ARG A 36 -18.63 7.18 13.00
N SER A 37 -18.02 7.90 13.94
CA SER A 37 -16.89 8.79 13.65
C SER A 37 -15.54 8.04 13.56
N ALA A 38 -15.49 6.82 14.08
CA ALA A 38 -14.30 5.97 14.00
C ALA A 38 -14.14 5.30 12.61
N VAL A 39 -15.22 5.22 11.81
CA VAL A 39 -15.16 4.68 10.46
C VAL A 39 -14.73 5.78 9.49
N ASP A 40 -13.53 5.67 8.97
CA ASP A 40 -13.06 6.55 7.90
C ASP A 40 -13.71 6.17 6.57
N LEU A 41 -14.84 6.83 6.26
CA LEU A 41 -15.56 6.63 5.01
C LEU A 41 -14.73 6.99 3.79
N GLN A 42 -13.81 7.95 3.91
CA GLN A 42 -12.92 8.33 2.84
C GLN A 42 -11.99 7.17 2.50
N LEU A 43 -11.42 6.51 3.51
CA LEU A 43 -10.57 5.31 3.32
C LEU A 43 -11.37 4.18 2.66
N VAL A 44 -12.58 3.91 3.12
CA VAL A 44 -13.45 2.87 2.53
C VAL A 44 -13.76 3.17 1.06
N LEU A 45 -14.09 4.43 0.74
CA LEU A 45 -14.36 4.86 -0.64
C LEU A 45 -13.12 4.76 -1.52
N VAL A 46 -11.94 5.12 -1.01
CA VAL A 46 -10.67 4.99 -1.76
C VAL A 46 -10.41 3.51 -2.08
N ILE A 47 -10.54 2.62 -1.10
CA ILE A 47 -10.33 1.18 -1.32
C ILE A 47 -11.35 0.62 -2.33
N ALA A 48 -12.63 0.95 -2.17
CA ALA A 48 -13.69 0.49 -3.08
C ALA A 48 -13.47 0.99 -4.52
N SER A 49 -13.12 2.28 -4.67
CA SER A 49 -12.83 2.88 -5.97
C SER A 49 -11.58 2.24 -6.61
N ALA A 50 -10.57 1.96 -5.82
CA ALA A 50 -9.34 1.33 -6.30
C ALA A 50 -9.56 -0.12 -6.77
N LEU A 51 -10.40 -0.88 -6.06
CA LEU A 51 -10.79 -2.21 -6.51
C LEU A 51 -11.60 -2.13 -7.82
N GLY A 52 -12.49 -1.14 -7.95
CA GLY A 52 -13.22 -0.90 -9.20
C GLY A 52 -12.30 -0.51 -10.38
N ILE A 53 -11.33 0.38 -10.15
CA ILE A 53 -10.33 0.75 -11.14
C ILE A 53 -9.46 -0.46 -11.50
N GLY A 54 -9.04 -1.23 -10.51
CA GLY A 54 -8.26 -2.45 -10.70
C GLY A 54 -8.99 -3.47 -11.59
N ALA A 55 -10.27 -3.71 -11.33
CA ALA A 55 -11.11 -4.56 -12.15
C ALA A 55 -11.23 -4.01 -13.59
N ALA A 56 -11.48 -2.70 -13.75
CA ALA A 56 -11.57 -2.07 -15.06
C ALA A 56 -10.26 -2.16 -15.86
N ILE A 57 -9.11 -1.98 -15.21
CA ILE A 57 -7.79 -2.13 -15.83
C ILE A 57 -7.56 -3.58 -16.28
N HIS A 58 -7.98 -4.54 -15.47
CA HIS A 58 -7.90 -5.97 -15.80
C HIS A 58 -8.83 -6.31 -16.98
N ASP A 59 -10.10 -5.96 -16.88
CA ASP A 59 -11.12 -6.31 -17.89
C ASP A 59 -10.89 -5.62 -19.24
N SER A 60 -10.29 -4.42 -19.23
CA SER A 60 -9.90 -3.72 -20.47
C SER A 60 -8.67 -4.28 -21.17
N GLY A 61 -7.94 -5.20 -20.54
CA GLY A 61 -6.66 -5.72 -21.03
C GLY A 61 -5.51 -4.72 -20.91
N ALA A 62 -5.72 -3.57 -20.28
CA ALA A 62 -4.67 -2.57 -20.10
C ALA A 62 -3.55 -3.08 -19.18
N ALA A 63 -3.90 -3.84 -18.12
CA ALA A 63 -2.92 -4.47 -17.25
C ALA A 63 -1.99 -5.41 -18.00
N GLU A 64 -2.55 -6.21 -18.92
CA GLU A 64 -1.77 -7.12 -19.76
C GLU A 64 -0.82 -6.35 -20.72
N GLN A 65 -1.28 -5.25 -21.28
CA GLN A 65 -0.44 -4.42 -22.15
C GLN A 65 0.72 -3.77 -21.37
N ILE A 66 0.44 -3.25 -20.17
CA ILE A 66 1.47 -2.69 -19.28
C ILE A 66 2.49 -3.78 -18.92
N ALA A 67 2.02 -4.95 -18.51
CA ALA A 67 2.89 -6.07 -18.14
C ALA A 67 3.77 -6.53 -19.32
N ARG A 68 3.22 -6.65 -20.52
CA ARG A 68 3.98 -6.96 -21.74
C ARG A 68 4.99 -5.87 -22.07
N GLY A 69 4.63 -4.60 -21.90
CA GLY A 69 5.55 -3.47 -22.10
C GLY A 69 6.74 -3.53 -21.13
N VAL A 70 6.47 -3.75 -19.85
CA VAL A 70 7.49 -3.89 -18.82
C VAL A 70 8.38 -5.11 -19.08
N THR A 71 7.79 -6.28 -19.31
CA THR A 71 8.56 -7.51 -19.58
C THR A 71 9.35 -7.44 -20.87
N GLY A 72 8.84 -6.73 -21.88
CA GLY A 72 9.55 -6.47 -23.13
C GLY A 72 10.79 -5.58 -22.97
N MET A 73 10.77 -4.64 -22.00
CA MET A 73 11.89 -3.75 -21.71
C MET A 73 12.94 -4.38 -20.80
N VAL A 74 12.51 -5.08 -19.74
CA VAL A 74 13.40 -5.54 -18.66
C VAL A 74 13.52 -7.06 -18.58
N GLY A 75 12.80 -7.78 -19.41
CA GLY A 75 12.75 -9.25 -19.41
C GLY A 75 11.85 -9.81 -18.31
N THR A 76 11.94 -11.11 -18.10
CA THR A 76 11.13 -11.85 -17.12
C THR A 76 11.89 -12.18 -15.83
N ASN A 77 13.04 -11.55 -15.60
CA ASN A 77 13.81 -11.78 -14.38
C ASN A 77 13.03 -11.26 -13.16
N PRO A 78 12.71 -12.13 -12.16
CA PRO A 78 11.87 -11.76 -11.03
C PRO A 78 12.44 -10.62 -10.18
N TRP A 79 13.75 -10.55 -10.04
CA TRP A 79 14.41 -9.49 -9.27
C TRP A 79 14.31 -8.13 -9.95
N VAL A 80 14.44 -8.10 -11.27
CA VAL A 80 14.32 -6.85 -12.05
C VAL A 80 12.88 -6.38 -12.06
N LEU A 81 11.91 -7.27 -12.25
CA LEU A 81 10.50 -6.93 -12.20
C LEU A 81 10.10 -6.42 -10.81
N LEU A 82 10.58 -7.06 -9.76
CA LEU A 82 10.33 -6.64 -8.38
C LEU A 82 10.93 -5.25 -8.12
N LEU A 83 12.14 -4.99 -8.59
CA LEU A 83 12.78 -3.67 -8.49
C LEU A 83 11.98 -2.60 -9.23
N VAL A 84 11.50 -2.88 -10.45
CA VAL A 84 10.68 -1.94 -11.23
C VAL A 84 9.40 -1.59 -10.49
N ILE A 85 8.68 -2.58 -9.98
CA ILE A 85 7.44 -2.36 -9.19
C ILE A 85 7.76 -1.54 -7.94
N TYR A 86 8.82 -1.88 -7.23
CA TYR A 86 9.24 -1.19 -6.01
C TYR A 86 9.56 0.28 -6.29
N VAL A 87 10.45 0.56 -7.23
CA VAL A 87 10.87 1.93 -7.57
C VAL A 87 9.69 2.75 -8.08
N THR A 88 8.85 2.18 -8.95
CA THR A 88 7.64 2.86 -9.43
C THR A 88 6.70 3.20 -8.28
N THR A 89 6.49 2.29 -7.35
CA THR A 89 5.64 2.51 -6.17
C THR A 89 6.22 3.61 -5.28
N VAL A 90 7.54 3.61 -5.02
CA VAL A 90 8.21 4.67 -4.24
C VAL A 90 8.07 6.03 -4.90
N VAL A 91 8.25 6.13 -6.21
CA VAL A 91 8.09 7.40 -6.93
C VAL A 91 6.64 7.91 -6.86
N LEU A 92 5.67 7.03 -7.05
CA LEU A 92 4.26 7.40 -7.00
C LEU A 92 3.81 7.83 -5.59
N THR A 93 4.30 7.17 -4.54
CA THR A 93 3.92 7.49 -3.15
C THR A 93 4.44 8.85 -2.69
N GLU A 94 5.45 9.39 -3.35
CA GLU A 94 5.92 10.76 -3.10
C GLU A 94 4.99 11.84 -3.69
N MET A 95 4.08 11.46 -4.60
CA MET A 95 3.19 12.39 -5.30
C MET A 95 1.73 12.28 -4.83
N ILE A 96 1.30 11.09 -4.46
CA ILE A 96 -0.08 10.80 -4.03
C ILE A 96 -0.08 9.98 -2.74
N SER A 97 -1.24 9.86 -2.08
CA SER A 97 -1.32 9.16 -0.78
C SER A 97 -0.90 7.70 -0.87
N ASN A 98 -0.26 7.20 0.17
CA ASN A 98 0.21 5.82 0.29
C ASN A 98 -0.88 4.78 -0.02
N THR A 99 -2.09 5.02 0.49
CA THR A 99 -3.25 4.15 0.27
C THR A 99 -3.66 4.11 -1.21
N ALA A 100 -3.67 5.28 -1.87
CA ALA A 100 -4.04 5.36 -3.28
C ALA A 100 -3.00 4.65 -4.16
N VAL A 101 -1.71 4.83 -3.87
CA VAL A 101 -0.64 4.13 -4.60
C VAL A 101 -0.74 2.62 -4.42
N ALA A 102 -0.89 2.15 -3.19
CA ALA A 102 -1.03 0.73 -2.93
C ALA A 102 -2.22 0.13 -3.69
N ALA A 103 -3.33 0.85 -3.73
CA ALA A 103 -4.54 0.42 -4.40
C ALA A 103 -4.40 0.37 -5.94
N ILE A 104 -3.69 1.33 -6.55
CA ILE A 104 -3.43 1.37 -8.00
C ILE A 104 -2.39 0.33 -8.40
N MET A 105 -1.31 0.19 -7.63
CA MET A 105 -0.20 -0.69 -7.96
C MET A 105 -0.52 -2.17 -7.74
N PHE A 106 -1.44 -2.47 -6.81
CA PHE A 106 -1.80 -3.86 -6.47
C PHE A 106 -2.27 -4.68 -7.69
N PRO A 107 -3.29 -4.27 -8.47
CA PRO A 107 -3.72 -5.04 -9.63
C PRO A 107 -2.63 -5.15 -10.70
N ILE A 108 -1.86 -4.08 -10.92
CA ILE A 108 -0.78 -4.06 -11.91
C ILE A 108 0.31 -5.09 -11.56
N ALA A 109 0.73 -5.12 -10.29
CA ALA A 109 1.74 -6.05 -9.84
C ALA A 109 1.24 -7.51 -9.79
N LEU A 110 -0.03 -7.70 -9.47
CA LEU A 110 -0.66 -9.02 -9.51
C LEU A 110 -0.63 -9.59 -10.92
N ASP A 111 -1.09 -8.82 -11.90
CA ASP A 111 -1.10 -9.21 -13.31
C ASP A 111 0.31 -9.43 -13.85
N LEU A 112 1.26 -8.54 -13.51
CA LEU A 112 2.65 -8.70 -13.90
C LEU A 112 3.26 -10.01 -13.36
N ALA A 113 3.01 -10.34 -12.10
CA ALA A 113 3.50 -11.56 -11.50
C ALA A 113 2.90 -12.81 -12.18
N ILE A 114 1.59 -12.82 -12.41
CA ILE A 114 0.88 -13.93 -13.06
C ILE A 114 1.38 -14.15 -14.49
N GLN A 115 1.48 -13.07 -15.29
CA GLN A 115 1.92 -13.16 -16.68
C GLN A 115 3.39 -13.56 -16.82
N SER A 116 4.22 -13.18 -15.85
CA SER A 116 5.64 -13.56 -15.80
C SER A 116 5.87 -14.98 -15.24
N GLY A 117 4.81 -15.67 -14.80
CA GLY A 117 4.90 -17.00 -14.21
C GLY A 117 5.48 -17.02 -12.81
N HIS A 118 5.46 -15.88 -12.10
CA HIS A 118 6.02 -15.75 -10.76
C HIS A 118 4.93 -15.75 -9.68
N HIS A 119 5.32 -16.11 -8.46
CA HIS A 119 4.41 -16.06 -7.33
C HIS A 119 4.10 -14.60 -6.96
N PRO A 120 2.83 -14.17 -6.84
CA PRO A 120 2.47 -12.75 -6.65
C PRO A 120 2.86 -12.19 -5.27
N ARG A 121 3.01 -13.04 -4.26
CA ARG A 121 3.25 -12.62 -2.86
C ARG A 121 4.44 -11.67 -2.66
N PRO A 122 5.63 -11.89 -3.25
CA PRO A 122 6.75 -10.95 -3.12
C PRO A 122 6.42 -9.56 -3.68
N TYR A 123 5.71 -9.49 -4.80
CA TYR A 123 5.32 -8.23 -5.44
C TYR A 123 4.33 -7.44 -4.57
N ILE A 124 3.36 -8.12 -3.97
CA ILE A 124 2.39 -7.51 -3.06
C ILE A 124 3.08 -6.97 -1.80
N ILE A 125 4.02 -7.73 -1.23
CA ILE A 125 4.81 -7.28 -0.08
C ILE A 125 5.67 -6.08 -0.46
N ALA A 126 6.30 -6.10 -1.63
CA ALA A 126 7.10 -4.99 -2.13
C ALA A 126 6.28 -3.70 -2.26
N ILE A 127 5.05 -3.78 -2.79
CA ILE A 127 4.15 -2.62 -2.85
C ILE A 127 3.78 -2.13 -1.45
N ALA A 128 3.43 -3.02 -0.52
CA ALA A 128 3.04 -2.63 0.83
C ALA A 128 4.17 -1.89 1.56
N VAL A 129 5.41 -2.33 1.38
CA VAL A 129 6.59 -1.66 1.92
C VAL A 129 6.86 -0.35 1.18
N ALA A 130 6.94 -0.39 -0.15
CA ALA A 130 7.29 0.76 -0.99
C ALA A 130 6.28 1.92 -0.86
N ALA A 131 4.97 1.62 -0.81
CA ALA A 131 3.93 2.63 -0.63
C ALA A 131 4.02 3.36 0.72
N SER A 132 4.69 2.76 1.70
CA SER A 132 4.89 3.37 3.03
C SER A 132 6.16 4.21 3.11
N LEU A 133 7.03 4.21 2.09
CA LEU A 133 8.32 4.90 2.06
C LEU A 133 8.19 6.31 1.45
N SER A 134 7.47 7.18 2.11
CA SER A 134 7.20 8.54 1.69
C SER A 134 8.07 9.53 2.48
N PHE A 135 9.39 9.47 2.26
CA PHE A 135 10.37 10.26 3.02
C PHE A 135 11.05 11.36 2.21
N VAL A 136 11.01 11.28 0.87
CA VAL A 136 11.79 12.14 -0.02
C VAL A 136 11.15 13.50 -0.22
N THR A 137 9.81 13.56 -0.15
CA THR A 137 9.08 14.82 -0.28
C THR A 137 8.24 15.12 0.96
N PRO A 138 8.03 16.42 1.28
CA PRO A 138 7.12 16.80 2.34
C PRO A 138 5.64 16.51 1.99
N ILE A 139 5.30 16.35 0.71
CA ILE A 139 3.93 16.22 0.22
C ILE A 139 3.44 14.77 0.35
N GLY A 140 4.33 13.79 0.25
CA GLY A 140 3.99 12.37 0.24
C GLY A 140 3.33 11.88 1.53
N TYR A 141 3.56 12.56 2.67
CA TYR A 141 2.93 12.20 3.94
C TYR A 141 2.54 13.42 4.77
N GLN A 142 1.32 13.41 5.32
CA GLN A 142 0.78 14.55 6.07
C GLN A 142 1.64 14.97 7.26
N THR A 143 2.26 14.02 7.97
CA THR A 143 3.16 14.30 9.09
C THR A 143 4.39 15.08 8.66
N ASN A 144 4.92 14.84 7.46
CA ASN A 144 6.05 15.58 6.93
C ASN A 144 5.69 17.07 6.74
N LEU A 145 4.50 17.35 6.19
CA LEU A 145 3.97 18.69 6.05
C LEU A 145 3.75 19.39 7.41
N MET A 146 3.24 18.64 8.40
CA MET A 146 2.95 19.19 9.73
C MET A 146 4.22 19.63 10.45
N VAL A 147 5.32 18.90 10.34
CA VAL A 147 6.59 19.24 11.00
C VAL A 147 7.44 20.24 10.21
N MET A 148 7.16 20.43 8.92
CA MET A 148 7.94 21.28 8.04
C MET A 148 7.95 22.75 8.51
N GLY A 149 6.78 23.30 8.85
CA GLY A 149 6.65 24.68 9.32
C GLY A 149 7.31 24.91 10.70
N PRO A 150 6.87 24.20 11.76
CA PRO A 150 7.44 24.36 13.09
C PRO A 150 8.93 24.02 13.18
N GLY A 151 9.40 23.04 12.39
CA GLY A 151 10.80 22.61 12.37
C GLY A 151 11.70 23.46 11.48
N GLY A 152 11.14 24.41 10.70
CA GLY A 152 11.92 25.23 9.77
C GLY A 152 12.58 24.45 8.64
N TYR A 153 12.09 23.23 8.35
CA TYR A 153 12.64 22.35 7.32
C TYR A 153 12.31 22.88 5.91
N ARG A 154 13.27 22.69 5.01
CA ARG A 154 13.10 22.99 3.58
C ARG A 154 12.89 21.68 2.81
N PRO A 155 12.21 21.69 1.64
CA PRO A 155 12.03 20.48 0.82
C PRO A 155 13.34 19.74 0.52
N VAL A 156 14.45 20.46 0.40
CA VAL A 156 15.78 19.88 0.18
C VAL A 156 16.27 19.04 1.36
N ASP A 157 15.84 19.37 2.58
CA ASP A 157 16.23 18.60 3.78
C ASP A 157 15.56 17.22 3.77
N TYR A 158 14.30 17.15 3.31
CA TYR A 158 13.60 15.87 3.07
C TYR A 158 14.30 15.05 2.00
N LEU A 159 14.70 15.67 0.89
CA LEU A 159 15.44 14.99 -0.16
C LEU A 159 16.77 14.40 0.36
N ARG A 160 17.53 15.19 1.13
CA ARG A 160 18.84 14.77 1.66
C ARG A 160 18.74 13.64 2.69
N ALA A 161 17.76 13.70 3.56
CA ALA A 161 17.55 12.67 4.61
C ALA A 161 16.74 11.48 4.09
N GLY A 162 15.71 11.73 3.30
CA GLY A 162 14.75 10.74 2.85
C GLY A 162 15.29 9.83 1.76
N LEU A 163 16.12 10.34 0.84
CA LEU A 163 16.64 9.54 -0.26
C LEU A 163 17.54 8.38 0.24
N PRO A 164 18.51 8.59 1.13
CA PRO A 164 19.25 7.47 1.72
C PRO A 164 18.36 6.52 2.51
N LEU A 165 17.37 7.07 3.23
CA LEU A 165 16.45 6.27 4.04
C LEU A 165 15.57 5.36 3.18
N SER A 166 15.08 5.86 2.05
CA SER A 166 14.31 5.07 1.09
C SER A 166 15.15 3.98 0.42
N LEU A 167 16.47 4.21 0.23
CA LEU A 167 17.37 3.23 -0.36
C LEU A 167 17.80 2.13 0.61
N ILE A 168 17.83 2.39 1.91
CA ILE A 168 18.22 1.39 2.93
C ILE A 168 17.19 0.26 3.02
N HIS A 169 15.96 0.49 2.62
CA HIS A 169 14.86 -0.49 2.68
C HIS A 169 14.73 -1.35 1.41
N ILE A 170 15.59 -1.16 0.41
CA ILE A 170 15.70 -2.03 -0.76
C ILE A 170 16.60 -3.22 -0.46
#